data_fde11d3c2919cd2089bb6e91d9df4dd7
#
_entry.id   fde11d3c2919cd2089bb6e91d9df4dd7
#
_cell.length_a   1.000
_cell.length_b   1.000
_cell.length_c   1.000
_cell.angle_alpha   90.00
_cell.angle_beta   90.00
_cell.angle_gamma   90.00
#
_symmetry.space_group_name_H-M   'P 1'
#
loop_
_entity.id
_entity.type
_entity.pdbx_description
1 polymer ?
#
loop_
_entity_poly.entity_id
_entity_poly.type
_entity_poly.pdbx_seq_one_letter_code
_entity_poly.pdbx_strand_id
1 'polypeptide(L)'
;MSAPAVIVGVSGGVDSSVAALQLVEQGVPSAGLFMQNWADDGSGDCRAEEDRRDAVAVCGRLGIPFHFRDFSSEYWAGVFEHFLAEYAAGRTPNPDVLCNREVKFKHFLDAARELGADKIATGHYAQVALRDGHWRLLRGVDRSKDQSYFLHQLGQQQLSATLFPIGGMQKSDLRRIAREAGLQTHDKKDSTGICFIGERDFREFLGRYLPAKAGEMRDPQGVRIGEHPGVFYFTLGQREGLQIGGVRGRPAAPWYVVGKDVANNILYVDQDSGSRYLQSHRLQSEAAHWISGSAPARQFECTAQTRYRQADEPCQVTVNDDGTVAVRFTRAQRAVTPGQSLVLYDGDECLGGAVIASTDAPLEQKIAEQKV
;
A
#
# COMPACT_ATOMS: atom_id res chain seq x y z
N MET A 1 -31.50 -20.12 -8.73
CA MET A 1 -30.83 -19.55 -7.54
C MET A 1 -31.11 -18.06 -7.53
N SER A 2 -31.45 -17.47 -6.39
CA SER A 2 -31.59 -16.01 -6.27
C SER A 2 -30.25 -15.33 -6.56
N ALA A 3 -30.28 -14.09 -7.11
CA ALA A 3 -29.08 -13.31 -7.30
C ALA A 3 -28.32 -13.14 -5.96
N PRO A 4 -26.98 -13.15 -5.95
CA PRO A 4 -26.20 -12.91 -4.74
C PRO A 4 -26.42 -11.47 -4.26
N ALA A 5 -26.50 -11.26 -2.95
CA ALA A 5 -26.54 -9.92 -2.36
C ALA A 5 -25.12 -9.30 -2.26
N VAL A 6 -24.10 -10.16 -2.14
CA VAL A 6 -22.70 -9.75 -1.96
C VAL A 6 -21.78 -10.60 -2.82
N ILE A 7 -20.83 -9.97 -3.51
CA ILE A 7 -19.69 -10.68 -4.13
C ILE A 7 -18.47 -10.54 -3.22
N VAL A 8 -17.89 -11.68 -2.84
CA VAL A 8 -16.66 -11.71 -2.03
C VAL A 8 -15.45 -11.85 -2.93
N GLY A 9 -14.49 -10.95 -2.81
CA GLY A 9 -13.19 -11.11 -3.45
C GLY A 9 -12.41 -12.22 -2.77
N VAL A 10 -12.28 -13.38 -3.42
CA VAL A 10 -11.56 -14.57 -2.92
C VAL A 10 -10.19 -14.65 -3.60
N SER A 11 -9.12 -14.45 -2.85
CA SER A 11 -7.75 -14.40 -3.36
C SER A 11 -6.98 -15.72 -3.19
N GLY A 12 -7.64 -16.78 -2.68
CA GLY A 12 -6.95 -18.01 -2.30
C GLY A 12 -6.15 -17.91 -0.99
N GLY A 13 -6.18 -16.79 -0.29
CA GLY A 13 -5.59 -16.59 1.04
C GLY A 13 -6.59 -16.80 2.18
N VAL A 14 -6.08 -17.02 3.41
CA VAL A 14 -6.90 -17.30 4.58
C VAL A 14 -7.87 -16.17 4.92
N ASP A 15 -7.48 -14.91 4.75
CA ASP A 15 -8.27 -13.74 5.12
C ASP A 15 -9.55 -13.62 4.27
N SER A 16 -9.42 -13.75 2.96
CA SER A 16 -10.57 -13.74 2.04
C SER A 16 -11.47 -14.97 2.22
N SER A 17 -10.88 -16.12 2.55
CA SER A 17 -11.61 -17.35 2.82
C SER A 17 -12.50 -17.21 4.07
N VAL A 18 -11.97 -16.63 5.15
CA VAL A 18 -12.77 -16.39 6.37
C VAL A 18 -13.78 -15.26 6.16
N ALA A 19 -13.46 -14.24 5.37
CA ALA A 19 -14.44 -13.22 5.01
C ALA A 19 -15.66 -13.81 4.30
N ALA A 20 -15.44 -14.77 3.37
CA ALA A 20 -16.53 -15.51 2.72
C ALA A 20 -17.31 -16.38 3.71
N LEU A 21 -16.61 -17.12 4.59
CA LEU A 21 -17.21 -17.95 5.62
C LEU A 21 -18.14 -17.14 6.53
N GLN A 22 -17.68 -15.98 7.00
CA GLN A 22 -18.48 -15.11 7.89
C GLN A 22 -19.79 -14.65 7.27
N LEU A 23 -19.81 -14.37 5.98
CA LEU A 23 -21.06 -14.01 5.27
C LEU A 23 -21.99 -15.21 5.13
N VAL A 24 -21.47 -16.39 4.84
CA VAL A 24 -22.24 -17.62 4.75
C VAL A 24 -22.86 -17.99 6.11
N GLU A 25 -22.09 -17.91 7.20
CA GLU A 25 -22.59 -18.18 8.57
C GLU A 25 -23.67 -17.18 9.00
N GLN A 26 -23.61 -15.94 8.51
CA GLN A 26 -24.65 -14.92 8.73
C GLN A 26 -25.87 -15.10 7.82
N GLY A 27 -25.88 -16.11 6.94
CA GLY A 27 -26.97 -16.37 6.01
C GLY A 27 -27.07 -15.35 4.86
N VAL A 28 -25.99 -14.58 4.58
CA VAL A 28 -25.96 -13.60 3.51
C VAL A 28 -25.78 -14.32 2.16
N PRO A 29 -26.71 -14.19 1.19
CA PRO A 29 -26.55 -14.76 -0.14
C PRO A 29 -25.28 -14.20 -0.82
N SER A 30 -24.27 -15.03 -1.00
CA SER A 30 -22.95 -14.60 -1.44
C SER A 30 -22.44 -15.44 -2.61
N ALA A 31 -21.55 -14.87 -3.42
CA ALA A 31 -20.75 -15.59 -4.42
C ALA A 31 -19.29 -15.11 -4.33
N GLY A 32 -18.36 -16.01 -4.63
CA GLY A 32 -16.94 -15.68 -4.68
C GLY A 32 -16.53 -15.19 -6.06
N LEU A 33 -15.63 -14.20 -6.12
CA LEU A 33 -14.98 -13.77 -7.35
C LEU A 33 -13.47 -13.73 -7.15
N PHE A 34 -12.75 -14.47 -7.99
CA PHE A 34 -11.30 -14.39 -8.09
C PHE A 34 -10.91 -13.36 -9.16
N MET A 35 -10.02 -12.44 -8.77
CA MET A 35 -9.50 -11.38 -9.64
C MET A 35 -8.08 -11.74 -10.07
N GLN A 36 -7.85 -11.91 -11.35
CA GLN A 36 -6.51 -12.00 -11.92
C GLN A 36 -6.07 -10.59 -12.29
N ASN A 37 -5.09 -10.05 -11.57
CA ASN A 37 -4.61 -8.67 -11.76
C ASN A 37 -3.30 -8.61 -12.55
N TRP A 38 -2.68 -9.76 -12.87
CA TRP A 38 -1.45 -9.81 -13.61
C TRP A 38 -1.48 -10.98 -14.59
N ALA A 39 -1.16 -10.72 -15.85
CA ALA A 39 -0.99 -11.76 -16.84
C ALA A 39 0.35 -12.49 -16.62
N ASP A 40 0.40 -13.78 -16.90
CA ASP A 40 1.64 -14.53 -16.89
C ASP A 40 2.62 -13.93 -17.91
N ASP A 41 3.76 -13.44 -17.42
CA ASP A 41 4.83 -12.87 -18.24
C ASP A 41 5.82 -13.95 -18.75
N GLY A 42 5.44 -15.23 -18.68
CA GLY A 42 6.28 -16.37 -19.06
C GLY A 42 7.37 -16.69 -18.04
N SER A 43 7.36 -16.06 -16.86
CA SER A 43 8.36 -16.34 -15.80
C SER A 43 8.11 -17.64 -15.05
N GLY A 44 7.02 -18.35 -15.36
CA GLY A 44 6.69 -19.66 -14.78
C GLY A 44 6.23 -19.60 -13.32
N ASP A 45 5.82 -18.44 -12.81
CA ASP A 45 5.33 -18.33 -11.44
C ASP A 45 3.88 -18.82 -11.36
N CYS A 46 3.72 -20.05 -10.93
CA CYS A 46 2.45 -20.79 -10.86
C CYS A 46 1.52 -20.34 -9.72
N ARG A 47 1.85 -19.26 -8.98
CA ARG A 47 1.10 -18.85 -7.78
C ARG A 47 -0.32 -18.37 -8.09
N ALA A 48 -0.52 -17.64 -9.17
CA ALA A 48 -1.86 -17.16 -9.53
C ALA A 48 -2.81 -18.32 -9.82
N GLU A 49 -2.30 -19.39 -10.45
CA GLU A 49 -3.07 -20.59 -10.71
C GLU A 49 -3.34 -21.40 -9.43
N GLU A 50 -2.36 -21.51 -8.53
CA GLU A 50 -2.53 -22.11 -7.20
C GLU A 50 -3.56 -21.33 -6.37
N ASP A 51 -3.43 -20.00 -6.30
CA ASP A 51 -4.36 -19.13 -5.60
C ASP A 51 -5.79 -19.25 -6.16
N ARG A 52 -5.93 -19.38 -7.48
CA ARG A 52 -7.23 -19.62 -8.13
C ARG A 52 -7.83 -20.96 -7.74
N ARG A 53 -7.03 -22.06 -7.71
CA ARG A 53 -7.49 -23.38 -7.26
C ARG A 53 -7.95 -23.33 -5.80
N ASP A 54 -7.20 -22.66 -4.94
CA ASP A 54 -7.58 -22.47 -3.54
C ASP A 54 -8.91 -21.71 -3.42
N ALA A 55 -9.09 -20.65 -4.20
CA ALA A 55 -10.34 -19.88 -4.21
C ALA A 55 -11.53 -20.72 -4.67
N VAL A 56 -11.37 -21.54 -5.72
CA VAL A 56 -12.39 -22.49 -6.18
C VAL A 56 -12.75 -23.48 -5.06
N ALA A 57 -11.74 -24.07 -4.41
CA ALA A 57 -11.96 -25.03 -3.35
C ALA A 57 -12.65 -24.42 -2.13
N VAL A 58 -12.30 -23.18 -1.76
CA VAL A 58 -12.99 -22.43 -0.69
C VAL A 58 -14.46 -22.24 -1.06
N CYS A 59 -14.76 -21.74 -2.25
CA CYS A 59 -16.15 -21.56 -2.69
C CYS A 59 -16.94 -22.87 -2.71
N GLY A 60 -16.32 -23.96 -3.20
CA GLY A 60 -16.90 -25.30 -3.17
C GLY A 60 -17.19 -25.81 -1.74
N ARG A 61 -16.24 -25.58 -0.81
CA ARG A 61 -16.42 -25.94 0.62
C ARG A 61 -17.56 -25.17 1.29
N LEU A 62 -17.71 -23.88 0.94
CA LEU A 62 -18.76 -23.01 1.48
C LEU A 62 -20.10 -23.14 0.76
N GLY A 63 -20.17 -23.88 -0.35
CA GLY A 63 -21.39 -24.05 -1.14
C GLY A 63 -21.85 -22.78 -1.86
N ILE A 64 -20.94 -21.84 -2.17
CA ILE A 64 -21.22 -20.61 -2.89
C ILE A 64 -20.74 -20.67 -4.34
N PRO A 65 -21.40 -19.97 -5.28
CA PRO A 65 -20.94 -19.86 -6.65
C PRO A 65 -19.55 -19.23 -6.73
N PHE A 66 -18.74 -19.66 -7.71
CA PHE A 66 -17.42 -19.11 -8.02
C PHE A 66 -17.45 -18.38 -9.37
N HIS A 67 -16.87 -17.19 -9.41
CA HIS A 67 -16.67 -16.38 -10.61
C HIS A 67 -15.18 -16.05 -10.79
N PHE A 68 -14.78 -15.84 -12.03
CA PHE A 68 -13.45 -15.40 -12.42
C PHE A 68 -13.56 -14.13 -13.27
N ARG A 69 -12.66 -13.17 -13.02
CA ARG A 69 -12.45 -12.00 -13.88
C ARG A 69 -10.96 -11.74 -14.04
N ASP A 70 -10.59 -11.44 -15.27
CA ASP A 70 -9.25 -10.97 -15.60
C ASP A 70 -9.28 -9.44 -15.68
N PHE A 71 -8.53 -8.79 -14.80
CA PHE A 71 -8.33 -7.34 -14.71
C PHE A 71 -6.89 -6.94 -15.03
N SER A 72 -6.13 -7.79 -15.71
CA SER A 72 -4.70 -7.55 -15.97
C SER A 72 -4.48 -6.30 -16.83
N SER A 73 -5.36 -6.01 -17.79
CA SER A 73 -5.31 -4.79 -18.60
C SER A 73 -5.60 -3.54 -17.79
N GLU A 74 -6.64 -3.57 -16.93
CA GLU A 74 -7.02 -2.47 -16.06
C GLU A 74 -5.95 -2.21 -15.00
N TYR A 75 -5.35 -3.28 -14.47
CA TYR A 75 -4.25 -3.18 -13.54
C TYR A 75 -3.01 -2.56 -14.20
N TRP A 76 -2.67 -2.99 -15.41
CA TRP A 76 -1.57 -2.43 -16.17
C TRP A 76 -1.73 -0.91 -16.36
N ALA A 77 -2.84 -0.48 -16.94
CA ALA A 77 -3.09 0.92 -17.24
C ALA A 77 -3.31 1.78 -15.99
N GLY A 78 -4.05 1.28 -14.99
CA GLY A 78 -4.43 2.05 -13.80
C GLY A 78 -3.41 2.05 -12.68
N VAL A 79 -2.51 1.06 -12.61
CA VAL A 79 -1.60 0.88 -11.48
C VAL A 79 -0.15 0.79 -11.93
N PHE A 80 0.16 -0.12 -12.86
CA PHE A 80 1.54 -0.45 -13.17
C PHE A 80 2.27 0.63 -13.98
N GLU A 81 1.62 1.25 -14.96
CA GLU A 81 2.21 2.38 -15.72
C GLU A 81 2.54 3.55 -14.80
N HIS A 82 1.64 3.88 -13.87
CA HIS A 82 1.91 4.92 -12.87
C HIS A 82 3.08 4.54 -11.95
N PHE A 83 3.11 3.27 -11.49
CA PHE A 83 4.20 2.74 -10.70
C PHE A 83 5.56 2.89 -11.40
N LEU A 84 5.64 2.55 -12.69
CA LEU A 84 6.87 2.73 -13.47
C LEU A 84 7.27 4.20 -13.62
N ALA A 85 6.30 5.08 -13.90
CA ALA A 85 6.54 6.52 -14.04
C ALA A 85 7.09 7.14 -12.75
N GLU A 86 6.56 6.76 -11.60
CA GLU A 86 7.02 7.21 -10.28
C GLU A 86 8.47 6.76 -10.00
N TYR A 87 8.78 5.48 -10.28
CA TYR A 87 10.16 5.00 -10.13
C TYR A 87 11.13 5.69 -11.09
N ALA A 88 10.73 5.90 -12.34
CA ALA A 88 11.52 6.65 -13.31
C ALA A 88 11.81 8.09 -12.85
N ALA A 89 10.85 8.71 -12.17
CA ALA A 89 11.01 10.02 -11.53
C ALA A 89 11.82 9.97 -10.21
N GLY A 90 12.28 8.79 -9.77
CA GLY A 90 13.04 8.60 -8.55
C GLY A 90 12.20 8.61 -7.27
N ARG A 91 10.88 8.62 -7.38
CA ARG A 91 9.94 8.52 -6.25
C ARG A 91 9.73 7.05 -5.88
N THR A 92 9.14 6.81 -4.72
CA THR A 92 8.83 5.45 -4.25
C THR A 92 7.32 5.31 -4.08
N PRO A 93 6.57 4.84 -5.11
CA PRO A 93 5.12 4.75 -5.04
C PRO A 93 4.64 3.62 -4.13
N ASN A 94 3.35 3.67 -3.78
CA ASN A 94 2.65 2.58 -3.11
C ASN A 94 1.58 1.99 -4.05
N PRO A 95 1.90 0.92 -4.79
CA PRO A 95 0.99 0.34 -5.77
C PRO A 95 -0.24 -0.31 -5.13
N ASP A 96 -0.18 -0.75 -3.86
CA ASP A 96 -1.31 -1.37 -3.18
C ASP A 96 -2.46 -0.38 -2.95
N VAL A 97 -2.15 0.90 -2.69
CA VAL A 97 -3.15 1.97 -2.60
C VAL A 97 -3.86 2.16 -3.93
N LEU A 98 -3.10 2.22 -5.03
CA LEU A 98 -3.66 2.37 -6.38
C LEU A 98 -4.46 1.13 -6.79
N CYS A 99 -3.96 -0.07 -6.50
CA CYS A 99 -4.67 -1.32 -6.76
C CYS A 99 -6.03 -1.36 -6.04
N ASN A 100 -6.07 -0.93 -4.78
CA ASN A 100 -7.33 -0.82 -4.06
C ASN A 100 -8.27 0.18 -4.73
N ARG A 101 -7.81 1.42 -5.02
CA ARG A 101 -8.64 2.46 -5.62
C ARG A 101 -9.15 2.08 -7.02
N GLU A 102 -8.27 1.64 -7.92
CA GLU A 102 -8.58 1.48 -9.34
C GLU A 102 -9.15 0.10 -9.67
N VAL A 103 -8.66 -0.96 -9.03
CA VAL A 103 -9.07 -2.33 -9.38
C VAL A 103 -10.07 -2.89 -8.36
N LYS A 104 -9.66 -3.05 -7.10
CA LYS A 104 -10.48 -3.76 -6.11
C LYS A 104 -11.79 -3.05 -5.73
N PHE A 105 -11.80 -1.72 -5.67
CA PHE A 105 -12.99 -0.96 -5.25
C PHE A 105 -13.63 -0.14 -6.39
N LYS A 106 -13.21 -0.38 -7.63
CA LYS A 106 -13.81 0.17 -8.84
C LYS A 106 -14.23 -0.96 -9.77
N HIS A 107 -13.29 -1.58 -10.50
CA HIS A 107 -13.61 -2.63 -11.48
C HIS A 107 -14.25 -3.87 -10.84
N PHE A 108 -13.82 -4.27 -9.64
CA PHE A 108 -14.46 -5.37 -8.92
C PHE A 108 -15.89 -5.01 -8.48
N LEU A 109 -16.15 -3.78 -8.04
CA LEU A 109 -17.51 -3.35 -7.70
C LEU A 109 -18.41 -3.33 -8.94
N ASP A 110 -17.89 -2.89 -10.10
CA ASP A 110 -18.65 -2.92 -11.35
C ASP A 110 -18.95 -4.35 -11.80
N ALA A 111 -17.97 -5.26 -11.71
CA ALA A 111 -18.18 -6.69 -11.97
C ALA A 111 -19.21 -7.33 -11.02
N ALA A 112 -19.23 -6.91 -9.76
CA ALA A 112 -20.23 -7.39 -8.80
C ALA A 112 -21.65 -6.95 -9.21
N ARG A 113 -21.82 -5.72 -9.68
CA ARG A 113 -23.09 -5.21 -10.20
C ARG A 113 -23.55 -5.95 -11.44
N GLU A 114 -22.64 -6.29 -12.36
CA GLU A 114 -22.93 -7.15 -13.52
C GLU A 114 -23.43 -8.54 -13.10
N LEU A 115 -22.97 -9.05 -11.97
CA LEU A 115 -23.41 -10.32 -11.37
C LEU A 115 -24.70 -10.17 -10.54
N GLY A 116 -25.26 -8.97 -10.46
CA GLY A 116 -26.52 -8.67 -9.78
C GLY A 116 -26.37 -8.38 -8.28
N ALA A 117 -25.17 -8.09 -7.79
CA ALA A 117 -24.94 -7.74 -6.40
C ALA A 117 -24.63 -6.24 -6.23
N ASP A 118 -25.24 -5.62 -5.21
CA ASP A 118 -25.03 -4.22 -4.88
C ASP A 118 -23.82 -3.96 -3.98
N LYS A 119 -23.27 -5.04 -3.37
CA LYS A 119 -22.17 -4.95 -2.43
C LYS A 119 -21.04 -5.92 -2.77
N ILE A 120 -19.86 -5.52 -2.35
CA ILE A 120 -18.67 -6.37 -2.34
C ILE A 120 -18.19 -6.60 -0.91
N ALA A 121 -17.46 -7.69 -0.71
CA ALA A 121 -16.74 -7.95 0.53
C ALA A 121 -15.30 -8.34 0.24
N THR A 122 -14.40 -7.97 1.13
CA THR A 122 -12.98 -8.29 1.02
C THR A 122 -12.39 -8.72 2.35
N GLY A 123 -11.28 -9.44 2.28
CA GLY A 123 -10.51 -9.87 3.45
C GLY A 123 -9.58 -8.78 4.02
N HIS A 124 -9.93 -7.50 3.94
CA HIS A 124 -9.14 -6.44 4.55
C HIS A 124 -9.44 -6.29 6.05
N TYR A 125 -8.38 -6.04 6.81
CA TYR A 125 -8.48 -5.65 8.23
C TYR A 125 -8.76 -4.15 8.33
N ALA A 126 -10.01 -3.79 8.11
CA ALA A 126 -10.56 -2.43 8.25
C ALA A 126 -12.03 -2.55 8.64
N GLN A 127 -12.65 -1.46 9.03
CA GLN A 127 -14.07 -1.43 9.36
C GLN A 127 -14.74 -0.25 8.66
N VAL A 128 -16.04 -0.36 8.41
CA VAL A 128 -16.88 0.72 7.92
C VAL A 128 -18.04 0.96 8.89
N ALA A 129 -18.38 2.21 9.10
CA ALA A 129 -19.52 2.61 9.91
C ALA A 129 -20.24 3.80 9.27
N LEU A 130 -21.56 3.81 9.33
CA LEU A 130 -22.36 4.99 8.95
C LEU A 130 -22.55 5.87 10.21
N ARG A 131 -22.03 7.08 10.19
CA ARG A 131 -22.16 8.06 11.28
C ARG A 131 -22.51 9.42 10.68
N ASP A 132 -23.52 10.08 11.21
CA ASP A 132 -23.97 11.40 10.79
C ASP A 132 -24.20 11.52 9.27
N GLY A 133 -24.77 10.45 8.67
CA GLY A 133 -25.04 10.39 7.22
C GLY A 133 -23.82 10.13 6.31
N HIS A 134 -22.63 9.95 6.88
CA HIS A 134 -21.40 9.67 6.13
C HIS A 134 -20.81 8.32 6.50
N TRP A 135 -20.34 7.61 5.50
CA TRP A 135 -19.57 6.40 5.69
C TRP A 135 -18.16 6.75 6.18
N ARG A 136 -17.75 6.12 7.26
CA ARG A 136 -16.43 6.27 7.88
C ARG A 136 -15.61 5.00 7.65
N LEU A 137 -14.35 5.17 7.27
CA LEU A 137 -13.38 4.08 7.28
C LEU A 137 -12.69 4.07 8.63
N LEU A 138 -12.74 2.93 9.31
CA LEU A 138 -12.12 2.75 10.61
C LEU A 138 -11.02 1.70 10.53
N ARG A 139 -10.06 1.83 11.43
CA ARG A 139 -8.99 0.84 11.58
C ARG A 139 -9.54 -0.53 11.93
N GLY A 140 -8.82 -1.57 11.51
CA GLY A 140 -9.05 -2.93 12.00
C GLY A 140 -8.76 -3.06 13.49
N VAL A 141 -9.49 -3.96 14.17
CA VAL A 141 -9.30 -4.24 15.61
C VAL A 141 -7.90 -4.80 15.88
N ASP A 142 -7.40 -5.68 15.00
CA ASP A 142 -6.00 -6.09 15.05
C ASP A 142 -5.10 -5.00 14.47
N ARG A 143 -4.52 -4.18 15.36
CA ARG A 143 -3.63 -3.06 14.98
C ARG A 143 -2.39 -3.50 14.24
N SER A 144 -1.90 -4.71 14.48
CA SER A 144 -0.73 -5.25 13.79
C SER A 144 -1.02 -5.63 12.32
N LYS A 145 -2.30 -5.78 11.99
CA LYS A 145 -2.82 -6.15 10.67
C LYS A 145 -3.67 -5.06 10.01
N ASP A 146 -3.93 -3.94 10.71
CA ASP A 146 -4.73 -2.84 10.17
C ASP A 146 -4.29 -2.45 8.77
N GLN A 147 -5.26 -2.42 7.84
CA GLN A 147 -5.04 -2.11 6.42
C GLN A 147 -5.77 -0.84 5.98
N SER A 148 -6.33 -0.06 6.91
CA SER A 148 -6.97 1.23 6.60
C SER A 148 -6.03 2.18 5.88
N TYR A 149 -4.70 2.09 6.15
CA TYR A 149 -3.65 2.81 5.44
C TYR A 149 -3.73 2.65 3.91
N PHE A 150 -3.97 1.44 3.41
CA PHE A 150 -4.05 1.16 1.98
C PHE A 150 -5.40 1.53 1.36
N LEU A 151 -6.38 1.88 2.19
CA LEU A 151 -7.76 2.16 1.80
C LEU A 151 -8.11 3.66 1.89
N HIS A 152 -7.16 4.53 2.24
CA HIS A 152 -7.37 5.95 2.47
C HIS A 152 -7.87 6.73 1.26
N GLN A 153 -7.80 6.15 0.07
CA GLN A 153 -8.31 6.76 -1.18
C GLN A 153 -9.72 6.28 -1.56
N LEU A 154 -10.39 5.51 -0.70
CA LEU A 154 -11.80 5.15 -0.92
C LEU A 154 -12.72 6.30 -0.51
N GLY A 155 -13.76 6.54 -1.32
CA GLY A 155 -14.77 7.55 -1.05
C GLY A 155 -16.10 6.95 -0.60
N GLN A 156 -17.11 7.82 -0.45
CA GLN A 156 -18.43 7.47 0.05
C GLN A 156 -19.10 6.37 -0.79
N GLN A 157 -18.99 6.46 -2.12
CA GLN A 157 -19.59 5.49 -3.02
C GLN A 157 -19.03 4.07 -2.79
N GLN A 158 -17.70 3.94 -2.69
CA GLN A 158 -17.06 2.66 -2.47
C GLN A 158 -17.35 2.11 -1.08
N LEU A 159 -17.25 2.94 -0.03
CA LEU A 159 -17.48 2.50 1.34
C LEU A 159 -18.94 2.07 1.56
N SER A 160 -19.91 2.77 0.96
CA SER A 160 -21.33 2.38 1.07
C SER A 160 -21.63 0.99 0.49
N ALA A 161 -20.84 0.57 -0.50
CA ALA A 161 -20.99 -0.70 -1.20
C ALA A 161 -20.03 -1.80 -0.70
N THR A 162 -19.26 -1.54 0.36
CA THR A 162 -18.18 -2.46 0.81
C THR A 162 -18.44 -3.01 2.20
N LEU A 163 -18.14 -4.29 2.38
CA LEU A 163 -18.11 -4.98 3.66
C LEU A 163 -16.66 -5.47 3.94
N PHE A 164 -16.25 -5.35 5.20
CA PHE A 164 -15.00 -5.92 5.73
C PHE A 164 -15.33 -6.92 6.84
N PRO A 165 -15.73 -8.16 6.50
CA PRO A 165 -16.27 -9.12 7.47
C PRO A 165 -15.28 -9.50 8.57
N ILE A 166 -13.99 -9.36 8.34
CA ILE A 166 -12.93 -9.73 9.29
C ILE A 166 -12.30 -8.52 10.02
N GLY A 167 -12.77 -7.31 9.75
CA GLY A 167 -12.19 -6.09 10.34
C GLY A 167 -12.28 -6.02 11.87
N GLY A 168 -13.27 -6.71 12.46
CA GLY A 168 -13.45 -6.83 13.90
C GLY A 168 -12.70 -8.00 14.56
N MET A 169 -11.83 -8.73 13.82
CA MET A 169 -11.19 -9.96 14.30
C MET A 169 -9.69 -9.77 14.56
N GLN A 170 -9.17 -10.55 15.52
CA GLN A 170 -7.73 -10.77 15.67
C GLN A 170 -7.25 -11.84 14.67
N LYS A 171 -6.05 -11.70 14.12
CA LYS A 171 -5.50 -12.68 13.16
C LYS A 171 -5.38 -14.09 13.73
N SER A 172 -5.09 -14.22 15.02
CA SER A 172 -5.06 -15.51 15.72
C SER A 172 -6.40 -16.23 15.69
N ASP A 173 -7.48 -15.49 15.96
CA ASP A 173 -8.85 -16.05 15.95
C ASP A 173 -9.26 -16.42 14.53
N LEU A 174 -8.93 -15.60 13.55
CA LEU A 174 -9.22 -15.87 12.15
C LEU A 174 -8.61 -17.21 11.68
N ARG A 175 -7.33 -17.49 12.01
CA ARG A 175 -6.69 -18.78 11.67
C ARG A 175 -7.32 -19.97 12.40
N ARG A 176 -7.76 -19.79 13.66
CA ARG A 176 -8.49 -20.81 14.40
C ARG A 176 -9.84 -21.11 13.73
N ILE A 177 -10.61 -20.09 13.38
CA ILE A 177 -11.90 -20.22 12.66
C ILE A 177 -11.71 -20.93 11.32
N ALA A 178 -10.70 -20.54 10.53
CA ALA A 178 -10.40 -21.20 9.26
C ALA A 178 -10.13 -22.70 9.41
N ARG A 179 -9.39 -23.08 10.46
CA ARG A 179 -9.07 -24.49 10.76
C ARG A 179 -10.31 -25.26 11.21
N GLU A 180 -11.10 -24.70 12.12
CA GLU A 180 -12.33 -25.31 12.62
C GLU A 180 -13.37 -25.53 11.51
N ALA A 181 -13.45 -24.59 10.54
CA ALA A 181 -14.29 -24.70 9.37
C ALA A 181 -13.75 -25.67 8.29
N GLY A 182 -12.53 -26.20 8.47
CA GLY A 182 -11.87 -27.08 7.52
C GLY A 182 -11.49 -26.41 6.19
N LEU A 183 -11.18 -25.11 6.23
CA LEU A 183 -10.69 -24.39 5.07
C LEU A 183 -9.22 -24.75 4.83
N GLN A 184 -8.88 -25.20 3.60
CA GLN A 184 -7.53 -25.63 3.26
C GLN A 184 -6.48 -24.49 3.33
N THR A 185 -6.95 -23.24 3.30
CA THR A 185 -6.11 -22.03 3.37
C THR A 185 -5.63 -21.67 4.78
N HIS A 186 -6.06 -22.43 5.84
CA HIS A 186 -5.82 -22.07 7.25
C HIS A 186 -4.34 -21.92 7.63
N ASP A 187 -3.45 -22.71 7.03
CA ASP A 187 -1.99 -22.68 7.26
C ASP A 187 -1.22 -21.89 6.19
N LYS A 188 -1.92 -21.37 5.16
CA LYS A 188 -1.28 -20.60 4.10
C LYS A 188 -0.62 -19.35 4.68
N LYS A 189 0.63 -19.08 4.28
CA LYS A 189 1.36 -17.87 4.69
C LYS A 189 0.64 -16.62 4.19
N ASP A 190 0.70 -15.55 4.97
CA ASP A 190 0.23 -14.25 4.51
C ASP A 190 1.04 -13.83 3.28
N SER A 191 0.37 -13.27 2.27
CA SER A 191 1.07 -12.69 1.12
C SER A 191 1.97 -11.56 1.60
N THR A 192 3.26 -11.67 1.27
CA THR A 192 4.28 -10.67 1.56
C THR A 192 4.75 -10.06 0.24
N GLY A 193 4.95 -8.73 0.22
CA GLY A 193 5.38 -8.03 -0.98
C GLY A 193 4.24 -7.31 -1.69
N ILE A 194 4.56 -6.75 -2.86
CA ILE A 194 3.61 -6.02 -3.71
C ILE A 194 2.69 -7.03 -4.38
N CYS A 195 1.37 -6.77 -4.41
CA CYS A 195 0.30 -7.68 -4.84
C CYS A 195 0.52 -8.42 -6.17
N PHE A 196 1.35 -7.89 -7.08
CA PHE A 196 1.61 -8.48 -8.41
C PHE A 196 3.05 -8.96 -8.60
N ILE A 197 4.00 -8.45 -7.80
CA ILE A 197 5.42 -8.87 -7.88
C ILE A 197 5.64 -10.15 -7.07
N GLY A 198 4.89 -10.31 -5.98
CA GLY A 198 5.06 -11.44 -5.06
C GLY A 198 6.41 -11.41 -4.36
N GLU A 199 7.04 -12.58 -4.23
CA GLU A 199 8.37 -12.75 -3.60
C GLU A 199 9.53 -12.72 -4.63
N ARG A 200 9.32 -12.16 -5.83
CA ARG A 200 10.37 -12.02 -6.84
C ARG A 200 11.45 -11.01 -6.42
N ASP A 201 12.64 -11.14 -6.99
CA ASP A 201 13.65 -10.09 -6.85
C ASP A 201 13.13 -8.80 -7.51
N PHE A 202 12.89 -7.80 -6.67
CA PHE A 202 12.32 -6.53 -7.09
C PHE A 202 13.18 -5.82 -8.15
N ARG A 203 14.51 -5.94 -8.06
CA ARG A 203 15.44 -5.30 -9.00
C ARG A 203 15.41 -5.98 -10.36
N GLU A 204 15.40 -7.32 -10.37
CA GLU A 204 15.29 -8.08 -11.61
C GLU A 204 13.97 -7.76 -12.30
N PHE A 205 12.87 -7.76 -11.54
CA PHE A 205 11.55 -7.43 -12.07
C PHE A 205 11.52 -6.01 -12.67
N LEU A 206 11.90 -4.99 -11.89
CA LEU A 206 11.86 -3.59 -12.34
C LEU A 206 12.83 -3.32 -13.50
N GLY A 207 13.97 -4.00 -13.52
CA GLY A 207 14.99 -3.90 -14.58
C GLY A 207 14.51 -4.33 -15.97
N ARG A 208 13.44 -5.11 -16.06
CA ARG A 208 12.80 -5.49 -17.34
C ARG A 208 12.07 -4.30 -17.99
N TYR A 209 11.62 -3.34 -17.19
CA TYR A 209 10.82 -2.20 -17.63
C TYR A 209 11.57 -0.87 -17.60
N LEU A 210 12.49 -0.71 -16.65
CA LEU A 210 13.26 0.51 -16.48
C LEU A 210 14.75 0.21 -16.67
N PRO A 211 15.38 0.78 -17.72
CA PRO A 211 16.81 0.57 -17.96
C PRO A 211 17.62 1.19 -16.82
N ALA A 212 18.36 0.36 -16.11
CA ALA A 212 19.21 0.78 -15.02
C ALA A 212 20.48 1.46 -15.56
N LYS A 213 20.87 2.57 -14.94
CA LYS A 213 22.14 3.26 -15.20
C LYS A 213 22.96 3.28 -13.91
N ALA A 214 24.13 2.67 -13.93
CA ALA A 214 25.05 2.73 -12.80
C ALA A 214 25.43 4.19 -12.48
N GLY A 215 25.57 4.50 -11.20
CA GLY A 215 25.91 5.81 -10.70
C GLY A 215 26.71 5.75 -9.41
N GLU A 216 27.10 6.90 -8.90
CA GLU A 216 27.94 6.98 -7.70
C GLU A 216 27.12 6.97 -6.42
N MET A 217 27.62 6.28 -5.39
CA MET A 217 27.23 6.48 -4.01
C MET A 217 28.18 7.48 -3.36
N ARG A 218 27.63 8.51 -2.72
CA ARG A 218 28.40 9.54 -2.01
C ARG A 218 27.89 9.70 -0.57
N ASP A 219 28.78 10.10 0.32
CA ASP A 219 28.33 10.58 1.62
C ASP A 219 27.72 12.00 1.51
N PRO A 220 27.05 12.52 2.56
CA PRO A 220 26.47 13.87 2.52
C PRO A 220 27.47 15.01 2.33
N GLN A 221 28.78 14.75 2.53
CA GLN A 221 29.89 15.68 2.29
C GLN A 221 30.37 15.63 0.83
N GLY A 222 29.86 14.68 0.03
CA GLY A 222 30.21 14.52 -1.39
C GLY A 222 31.35 13.52 -1.65
N VAL A 223 31.87 12.86 -0.62
CA VAL A 223 32.93 11.86 -0.77
C VAL A 223 32.35 10.59 -1.40
N ARG A 224 32.99 10.10 -2.46
CA ARG A 224 32.59 8.86 -3.12
C ARG A 224 32.77 7.66 -2.20
N ILE A 225 31.73 6.87 -2.02
CA ILE A 225 31.68 5.67 -1.17
C ILE A 225 31.68 4.40 -2.02
N GLY A 226 31.02 4.41 -3.17
CA GLY A 226 30.86 3.24 -4.03
C GLY A 226 30.07 3.55 -5.30
N GLU A 227 29.50 2.50 -5.89
CA GLU A 227 28.63 2.58 -7.08
C GLU A 227 27.31 1.84 -6.81
N HIS A 228 26.22 2.33 -7.41
CA HIS A 228 24.91 1.69 -7.39
C HIS A 228 24.47 1.31 -8.81
N PRO A 229 23.63 0.27 -8.98
CA PRO A 229 23.16 -0.18 -10.30
C PRO A 229 22.10 0.72 -10.93
N GLY A 230 21.45 1.60 -10.16
CA GLY A 230 20.43 2.55 -10.58
C GLY A 230 19.81 3.22 -9.37
N VAL A 231 19.72 4.58 -9.37
CA VAL A 231 19.26 5.37 -8.22
C VAL A 231 17.81 5.08 -7.83
N PHE A 232 16.97 4.69 -8.79
CA PHE A 232 15.56 4.41 -8.57
C PHE A 232 15.31 3.09 -7.81
N TYR A 233 16.25 2.15 -7.77
CA TYR A 233 16.10 0.92 -6.98
C TYR A 233 16.10 1.12 -5.46
N PHE A 234 16.37 2.32 -5.00
CA PHE A 234 16.60 2.60 -3.60
C PHE A 234 15.52 3.54 -3.02
N THR A 235 15.21 3.31 -1.75
CA THR A 235 14.26 4.12 -0.98
C THR A 235 14.98 4.77 0.21
N LEU A 236 14.55 5.96 0.63
CA LEU A 236 15.11 6.63 1.80
C LEU A 236 15.01 5.73 3.05
N GLY A 237 16.11 5.66 3.80
CA GLY A 237 16.24 4.81 4.98
C GLY A 237 16.54 3.34 4.71
N GLN A 238 16.62 2.91 3.43
CA GLN A 238 16.96 1.54 3.07
C GLN A 238 18.39 1.21 3.48
N ARG A 239 18.58 0.02 4.07
CA ARG A 239 19.87 -0.54 4.46
C ARG A 239 20.32 -1.66 3.54
N GLU A 240 19.39 -2.54 3.18
CA GLU A 240 19.68 -3.74 2.42
C GLU A 240 19.97 -3.45 0.94
N GLY A 241 20.81 -4.29 0.36
CA GLY A 241 21.08 -4.24 -1.09
C GLY A 241 22.04 -3.13 -1.54
N LEU A 242 22.65 -2.35 -0.64
CA LEU A 242 23.64 -1.34 -1.01
C LEU A 242 24.97 -1.95 -1.49
N GLN A 243 25.30 -3.16 -1.02
CA GLN A 243 26.51 -3.89 -1.39
C GLN A 243 27.81 -3.07 -1.17
N ILE A 244 27.80 -2.15 -0.19
CA ILE A 244 28.98 -1.37 0.17
C ILE A 244 29.88 -2.26 1.05
N GLY A 245 31.08 -2.55 0.55
CA GLY A 245 32.11 -3.25 1.29
C GLY A 245 32.77 -2.38 2.35
N GLY A 246 33.92 -2.80 2.86
CA GLY A 246 34.74 -1.98 3.75
C GLY A 246 35.25 -0.73 3.05
N VAL A 247 34.95 0.45 3.59
CA VAL A 247 35.43 1.74 3.09
C VAL A 247 36.63 2.20 3.92
N ARG A 248 37.75 2.47 3.26
CA ARG A 248 38.98 2.90 3.95
C ARG A 248 38.73 4.17 4.77
N GLY A 249 39.10 4.16 6.04
CA GLY A 249 38.91 5.29 6.95
C GLY A 249 37.50 5.45 7.52
N ARG A 250 36.62 4.46 7.30
CA ARG A 250 35.28 4.41 7.89
C ARG A 250 35.13 3.20 8.81
N PRO A 251 34.34 3.28 9.86
CA PRO A 251 34.04 2.13 10.72
C PRO A 251 33.31 1.02 9.95
N ALA A 252 33.43 -0.21 10.42
CA ALA A 252 32.65 -1.35 9.93
C ALA A 252 31.21 -1.25 10.48
N ALA A 253 30.38 -0.42 9.87
CA ALA A 253 28.99 -0.18 10.26
C ALA A 253 28.06 -0.20 9.03
N PRO A 254 26.76 -0.49 9.22
CA PRO A 254 25.79 -0.48 8.13
C PRO A 254 25.69 0.91 7.47
N TRP A 255 25.35 0.90 6.20
CA TRP A 255 25.04 2.10 5.44
C TRP A 255 23.52 2.22 5.21
N TYR A 256 23.02 3.45 5.13
CA TYR A 256 21.62 3.78 4.92
C TYR A 256 21.50 4.81 3.79
N VAL A 257 20.51 4.66 2.96
CA VAL A 257 20.17 5.66 1.93
C VAL A 257 19.61 6.90 2.62
N VAL A 258 20.23 8.06 2.40
CA VAL A 258 19.84 9.33 3.02
C VAL A 258 19.43 10.41 2.02
N GLY A 259 19.58 10.17 0.72
CA GLY A 259 19.16 11.09 -0.33
C GLY A 259 19.31 10.47 -1.73
N LYS A 260 18.54 11.00 -2.69
CA LYS A 260 18.57 10.59 -4.09
C LYS A 260 18.63 11.83 -4.99
N ASP A 261 19.72 12.02 -5.72
CA ASP A 261 19.82 13.00 -6.80
C ASP A 261 19.64 12.28 -8.13
N VAL A 262 18.42 12.22 -8.59
CA VAL A 262 18.06 11.52 -9.84
C VAL A 262 18.66 12.19 -11.05
N ALA A 263 18.72 13.53 -11.06
CA ALA A 263 19.25 14.30 -12.19
C ALA A 263 20.74 14.00 -12.44
N ASN A 264 21.52 13.89 -11.35
CA ASN A 264 22.94 13.61 -11.42
C ASN A 264 23.27 12.11 -11.24
N ASN A 265 22.25 11.26 -11.06
CA ASN A 265 22.39 9.83 -10.81
C ASN A 265 23.29 9.50 -9.60
N ILE A 266 23.09 10.23 -8.48
CA ILE A 266 23.85 10.09 -7.24
C ILE A 266 22.93 9.56 -6.14
N LEU A 267 23.39 8.53 -5.44
CA LEU A 267 22.77 7.99 -4.22
C LEU A 267 23.58 8.46 -3.01
N TYR A 268 22.97 9.22 -2.12
CA TYR A 268 23.61 9.61 -0.86
C TYR A 268 23.40 8.57 0.21
N VAL A 269 24.50 8.18 0.89
CA VAL A 269 24.50 7.14 1.94
C VAL A 269 25.23 7.61 3.19
N ASP A 270 24.75 7.19 4.37
CA ASP A 270 25.33 7.52 5.67
C ASP A 270 25.34 6.29 6.57
N GLN A 271 26.27 6.22 7.52
CA GLN A 271 26.38 5.10 8.49
C GLN A 271 25.54 5.30 9.76
N ASP A 272 24.99 6.49 9.96
CA ASP A 272 24.10 6.77 11.08
C ASP A 272 22.63 6.41 10.72
N SER A 273 22.06 5.42 11.42
CA SER A 273 20.64 5.07 11.26
C SER A 273 19.70 6.20 11.68
N GLY A 274 20.13 7.07 12.57
CA GLY A 274 19.44 8.27 13.05
C GLY A 274 19.79 9.55 12.28
N SER A 275 20.51 9.43 11.16
CA SER A 275 21.06 10.55 10.41
C SER A 275 20.07 11.72 10.29
N ARG A 276 20.56 12.92 10.59
CA ARG A 276 19.78 14.16 10.43
C ARG A 276 19.24 14.34 9.02
N TYR A 277 19.87 13.76 8.02
CA TYR A 277 19.46 13.82 6.63
C TYR A 277 18.21 12.98 6.32
N LEU A 278 17.82 12.09 7.25
CA LEU A 278 16.56 11.33 7.20
C LEU A 278 15.43 11.97 8.02
N GLN A 279 15.70 13.02 8.79
CA GLN A 279 14.72 13.61 9.69
C GLN A 279 13.94 14.73 9.00
N SER A 280 12.62 14.65 9.07
CA SER A 280 11.70 15.65 8.52
C SER A 280 10.69 16.10 9.59
N HIS A 281 10.56 17.40 9.78
CA HIS A 281 9.53 18.00 10.62
C HIS A 281 8.30 18.42 9.83
N ARG A 282 8.46 18.58 8.51
CA ARG A 282 7.41 19.06 7.62
C ARG A 282 7.40 18.24 6.33
N LEU A 283 6.22 18.17 5.74
CA LEU A 283 6.04 17.68 4.38
C LEU A 283 5.00 18.53 3.65
N GLN A 284 5.09 18.50 2.33
CA GLN A 284 4.04 18.92 1.40
C GLN A 284 3.54 17.69 0.64
N SER A 285 2.24 17.64 0.40
CA SER A 285 1.64 16.57 -0.38
C SER A 285 1.13 17.05 -1.72
N GLU A 286 0.80 16.13 -2.60
CA GLU A 286 -0.13 16.35 -3.71
C GLU A 286 -1.54 16.60 -3.16
N ALA A 287 -2.52 16.86 -4.06
CA ALA A 287 -3.91 17.06 -3.63
C ALA A 287 -4.43 15.88 -2.80
N ALA A 288 -5.02 16.18 -1.65
CA ALA A 288 -5.50 15.18 -0.72
C ALA A 288 -6.87 14.63 -1.13
N HIS A 289 -7.06 13.33 -0.91
CA HIS A 289 -8.36 12.68 -0.95
C HIS A 289 -8.93 12.62 0.47
N TRP A 290 -10.19 13.04 0.63
CA TRP A 290 -10.92 13.00 1.90
C TRP A 290 -12.05 11.98 1.79
N ILE A 291 -12.08 11.03 2.71
CA ILE A 291 -13.09 9.95 2.74
C ILE A 291 -14.50 10.50 2.86
N SER A 292 -14.69 11.55 3.65
CA SER A 292 -15.97 12.26 3.82
C SER A 292 -16.37 13.13 2.62
N GLY A 293 -15.47 13.31 1.64
CA GLY A 293 -15.63 14.20 0.48
C GLY A 293 -15.06 15.61 0.69
N SER A 294 -14.71 15.99 1.90
CA SER A 294 -14.09 17.28 2.22
C SER A 294 -13.19 17.16 3.45
N ALA A 295 -12.23 18.11 3.57
CA ALA A 295 -11.40 18.21 4.75
C ALA A 295 -12.24 18.54 6.01
N PRO A 296 -11.82 18.10 7.20
CA PRO A 296 -12.49 18.47 8.46
C PRO A 296 -12.52 19.97 8.69
N ALA A 297 -11.43 20.67 8.38
CA ALA A 297 -11.27 22.11 8.45
C ALA A 297 -10.08 22.56 7.59
N ARG A 298 -9.91 23.88 7.37
CA ARG A 298 -8.72 24.41 6.67
C ARG A 298 -7.42 24.17 7.47
N GLN A 299 -7.51 24.19 8.80
CA GLN A 299 -6.42 23.84 9.71
C GLN A 299 -6.97 22.98 10.84
N PHE A 300 -6.30 21.89 11.15
CA PHE A 300 -6.70 20.97 12.22
C PHE A 300 -5.52 20.16 12.73
N GLU A 301 -5.71 19.57 13.90
CA GLU A 301 -4.78 18.61 14.50
C GLU A 301 -5.31 17.18 14.34
N CYS A 302 -4.42 16.27 14.06
CA CYS A 302 -4.73 14.85 13.94
C CYS A 302 -3.46 14.03 14.14
N THR A 303 -3.51 12.72 13.83
CA THR A 303 -2.31 11.90 13.72
C THR A 303 -2.06 11.50 12.27
N ALA A 304 -0.80 11.25 11.93
CA ALA A 304 -0.40 10.87 10.59
C ALA A 304 0.51 9.64 10.59
N GLN A 305 0.41 8.86 9.50
CA GLN A 305 1.37 7.85 9.13
C GLN A 305 1.94 8.20 7.75
N THR A 306 3.25 8.13 7.59
CA THR A 306 3.96 8.34 6.31
C THR A 306 4.48 7.03 5.72
N ARG A 307 4.27 5.92 6.42
CA ARG A 307 4.55 4.55 5.99
C ARG A 307 3.60 3.58 6.67
N TYR A 308 3.27 2.51 5.99
CA TYR A 308 2.51 1.40 6.58
C TYR A 308 3.23 0.85 7.83
N ARG A 309 2.45 0.56 8.87
CA ARG A 309 2.92 0.09 10.20
C ARG A 309 3.81 1.07 10.98
N GLN A 310 3.90 2.31 10.56
CA GLN A 310 4.49 3.36 11.38
C GLN A 310 3.58 3.66 12.58
N ALA A 311 4.17 4.01 13.72
CA ALA A 311 3.40 4.57 14.82
C ALA A 311 2.77 5.91 14.41
N ASP A 312 1.58 6.18 14.92
CA ASP A 312 0.87 7.44 14.70
C ASP A 312 1.67 8.60 15.28
N GLU A 313 1.89 9.63 14.48
CA GLU A 313 2.55 10.85 14.93
C GLU A 313 1.58 12.02 14.95
N PRO A 314 1.41 12.70 16.09
CA PRO A 314 0.62 13.93 16.17
C PRO A 314 1.15 15.01 15.23
N CYS A 315 0.24 15.68 14.53
CA CYS A 315 0.60 16.68 13.56
C CYS A 315 -0.47 17.76 13.41
N GLN A 316 -0.04 18.91 12.88
CA GLN A 316 -0.91 19.98 12.40
C GLN A 316 -0.98 19.91 10.88
N VAL A 317 -2.19 19.96 10.35
CA VAL A 317 -2.48 19.94 8.92
C VAL A 317 -3.03 21.28 8.49
N THR A 318 -2.51 21.82 7.39
CA THR A 318 -3.04 23.00 6.70
C THR A 318 -3.43 22.57 5.28
N VAL A 319 -4.68 22.80 4.92
CA VAL A 319 -5.22 22.52 3.57
C VAL A 319 -5.09 23.79 2.74
N ASN A 320 -4.42 23.69 1.60
CA ASN A 320 -4.24 24.79 0.65
C ASN A 320 -5.43 24.87 -0.32
N ASP A 321 -5.55 26.01 -1.00
CA ASP A 321 -6.69 26.29 -1.92
C ASP A 321 -6.66 25.36 -3.17
N ASP A 322 -5.49 24.81 -3.53
CA ASP A 322 -5.30 23.83 -4.61
C ASP A 322 -5.55 22.37 -4.18
N GLY A 323 -5.98 22.16 -2.93
CA GLY A 323 -6.24 20.84 -2.37
C GLY A 323 -5.01 20.11 -1.84
N THR A 324 -3.81 20.66 -2.02
CA THR A 324 -2.58 20.09 -1.39
C THR A 324 -2.61 20.32 0.12
N VAL A 325 -1.84 19.52 0.88
CA VAL A 325 -1.74 19.72 2.33
C VAL A 325 -0.30 19.90 2.77
N ALA A 326 -0.11 20.87 3.68
CA ALA A 326 1.11 21.07 4.46
C ALA A 326 0.94 20.40 5.82
N VAL A 327 1.88 19.55 6.19
CA VAL A 327 1.87 18.86 7.49
C VAL A 327 3.10 19.26 8.30
N ARG A 328 2.89 19.57 9.58
CA ARG A 328 3.93 19.81 10.56
C ARG A 328 3.81 18.78 11.69
N PHE A 329 4.81 17.93 11.81
CA PHE A 329 4.88 16.91 12.86
C PHE A 329 5.32 17.48 14.20
N THR A 330 4.83 16.92 15.29
CA THR A 330 5.27 17.25 16.65
C THR A 330 6.72 16.82 16.88
N ARG A 331 7.08 15.66 16.37
CA ARG A 331 8.46 15.12 16.40
C ARG A 331 8.95 14.86 14.99
N ALA A 332 10.27 14.97 14.78
CA ALA A 332 10.87 14.63 13.49
C ALA A 332 10.51 13.20 13.09
N GLN A 333 10.11 13.03 11.83
CA GLN A 333 9.79 11.73 11.24
C GLN A 333 10.94 11.25 10.39
N ARG A 334 11.31 9.97 10.60
CA ARG A 334 12.44 9.37 9.89
C ARG A 334 12.04 8.88 8.51
N ALA A 335 12.82 9.25 7.51
CA ALA A 335 12.76 8.75 6.15
C ALA A 335 11.37 8.92 5.50
N VAL A 336 10.76 10.09 5.71
CA VAL A 336 9.59 10.51 4.95
C VAL A 336 9.97 10.56 3.49
N THR A 337 9.24 9.84 2.64
CA THR A 337 9.70 9.54 1.27
C THR A 337 8.68 10.05 0.24
N PRO A 338 9.08 10.91 -0.70
CA PRO A 338 8.23 11.32 -1.82
C PRO A 338 7.75 10.11 -2.65
N GLY A 339 6.46 10.14 -3.01
CA GLY A 339 5.76 9.04 -3.66
C GLY A 339 5.05 8.07 -2.71
N GLN A 340 5.43 8.03 -1.41
CA GLN A 340 4.68 7.29 -0.39
C GLN A 340 3.41 8.03 0.02
N SER A 341 2.49 7.32 0.68
CA SER A 341 1.25 7.93 1.18
C SER A 341 1.43 8.55 2.55
N LEU A 342 0.95 9.79 2.68
CA LEU A 342 0.55 10.40 3.93
C LEU A 342 -0.89 9.95 4.21
N VAL A 343 -1.15 9.31 5.35
CA VAL A 343 -2.51 8.94 5.76
C VAL A 343 -2.83 9.58 7.10
N LEU A 344 -3.98 10.26 7.18
CA LEU A 344 -4.40 11.07 8.32
C LEU A 344 -5.50 10.36 9.10
N TYR A 345 -5.42 10.42 10.43
CA TYR A 345 -6.35 9.74 11.33
C TYR A 345 -6.81 10.66 12.46
N ASP A 346 -8.09 10.51 12.84
CA ASP A 346 -8.64 11.00 14.10
C ASP A 346 -9.04 9.80 14.95
N GLY A 347 -8.21 9.44 15.93
CA GLY A 347 -8.34 8.19 16.66
C GLY A 347 -8.31 6.96 15.74
N ASP A 348 -9.44 6.26 15.67
CA ASP A 348 -9.60 5.07 14.81
C ASP A 348 -10.11 5.39 13.41
N GLU A 349 -10.58 6.60 13.19
CA GLU A 349 -11.11 7.02 11.90
C GLU A 349 -10.00 7.44 10.95
N CYS A 350 -9.95 6.84 9.75
CA CYS A 350 -9.14 7.30 8.66
C CYS A 350 -9.84 8.48 7.97
N LEU A 351 -9.24 9.67 8.03
CA LEU A 351 -9.80 10.87 7.42
C LEU A 351 -9.58 10.91 5.91
N GLY A 352 -8.52 10.27 5.44
CA GLY A 352 -8.07 10.30 4.06
C GLY A 352 -6.55 10.41 3.98
N GLY A 353 -6.04 10.91 2.88
CA GLY A 353 -4.60 11.03 2.69
C GLY A 353 -4.20 11.55 1.32
N ALA A 354 -2.91 11.61 1.09
CA ALA A 354 -2.32 12.15 -0.12
C ALA A 354 -0.98 11.47 -0.44
N VAL A 355 -0.47 11.66 -1.66
CA VAL A 355 0.90 11.30 -2.00
C VAL A 355 1.85 12.39 -1.47
N ILE A 356 2.93 11.99 -0.82
CA ILE A 356 3.97 12.89 -0.32
C ILE A 356 4.74 13.45 -1.52
N ALA A 357 4.73 14.77 -1.69
CA ALA A 357 5.42 15.46 -2.78
C ALA A 357 6.86 15.83 -2.39
N SER A 358 7.06 16.41 -1.21
CA SER A 358 8.36 16.87 -0.72
C SER A 358 8.43 16.91 0.81
N THR A 359 9.65 17.05 1.33
CA THR A 359 9.92 17.15 2.76
C THR A 359 10.95 18.25 3.06
N ASP A 360 11.11 18.58 4.35
CA ASP A 360 12.17 19.49 4.81
C ASP A 360 13.46 18.75 5.22
N ALA A 361 13.66 17.49 4.82
CA ALA A 361 14.90 16.77 5.03
C ALA A 361 16.06 17.51 4.36
N PRO A 362 17.22 17.74 5.06
CA PRO A 362 18.24 18.66 4.60
C PRO A 362 18.85 18.34 3.23
N LEU A 363 18.99 17.06 2.87
CA LEU A 363 19.48 16.67 1.54
C LEU A 363 18.43 16.86 0.45
N GLU A 364 17.17 16.62 0.73
CA GLU A 364 16.09 16.87 -0.23
C GLU A 364 15.98 18.35 -0.58
N GLN A 365 16.06 19.24 0.42
CA GLN A 365 16.08 20.68 0.19
C GLN A 365 17.28 21.10 -0.65
N LYS A 366 18.49 20.65 -0.27
CA LYS A 366 19.72 20.97 -1.04
C LYS A 366 19.65 20.49 -2.49
N ILE A 367 19.13 19.29 -2.74
CA ILE A 367 18.97 18.74 -4.09
C ILE A 367 17.91 19.51 -4.88
N ALA A 368 16.80 19.92 -4.24
CA ALA A 368 15.76 20.72 -4.86
C ALA A 368 16.27 22.12 -5.28
N GLU A 369 17.04 22.79 -4.42
CA GLU A 369 17.67 24.10 -4.71
C GLU A 369 18.64 24.06 -5.90
N GLN A 370 19.28 22.94 -6.17
CA GLN A 370 20.19 22.75 -7.30
C GLN A 370 19.47 22.57 -8.65
N LYS A 371 18.15 22.37 -8.65
CA LYS A 371 17.32 22.20 -9.86
C LYS A 371 16.69 23.51 -10.35
N VAL A 372 16.79 24.58 -9.59
CA VAL A 372 16.34 25.93 -9.91
C VAL A 372 17.50 26.73 -10.50
#